data_8b81f6a9098e1f33f6c76b2fdaa0f4dc
#
_entry.id   8b81f6a9098e1f33f6c76b2fdaa0f4dc
#
_cell.length_a   1.000
_cell.length_b   1.000
_cell.length_c   1.000
_cell.angle_alpha   90.00
_cell.angle_beta   90.00
_cell.angle_gamma   90.00
#
_symmetry.space_group_name_H-M   'P 1'
#
loop_
_entity.id
_entity.type
_entity.pdbx_description
1 polymer ?
#
loop_
_entity_poly.entity_id
_entity_poly.type
_entity_poly.pdbx_seq_one_letter_code
_entity_poly.pdbx_strand_id
1 'polypeptide(L)'
;MMQKTLSIEEAFTAMVKRNEALIYKVCLAFTRQQRDEVQDLKQEVLCNLWRGFGTFKNESRETTWIYKVALNTALQYYRKLQRTPQFDELTPRMAETYTDEDDQQQLGRMYELIHRLDDEEQKLIYLYIDDVSGKETAKIMGTTPGNVRLKLFRIKEKLKKMAQNEKD
;
A
#
# COMPACT_ATOMS: atom_id res chain seq x y z
N MET A 1 -22.18 12.31 -34.20
CA MET A 1 -21.95 12.47 -32.75
C MET A 1 -20.49 12.85 -32.53
N MET A 2 -20.25 14.05 -32.03
CA MET A 2 -18.90 14.45 -31.66
C MET A 2 -18.57 13.72 -30.35
N GLN A 3 -17.62 12.77 -30.37
CA GLN A 3 -17.01 12.27 -29.15
C GLN A 3 -16.25 13.44 -28.53
N LYS A 4 -16.75 13.92 -27.39
CA LYS A 4 -16.06 14.93 -26.60
C LYS A 4 -14.76 14.27 -26.11
N THR A 5 -13.65 14.64 -26.74
CA THR A 5 -12.33 14.21 -26.24
C THR A 5 -12.15 14.86 -24.87
N LEU A 6 -12.07 14.01 -23.83
CA LEU A 6 -11.79 14.49 -22.46
C LEU A 6 -10.43 15.21 -22.43
N SER A 7 -10.35 16.31 -21.71
CA SER A 7 -9.04 16.90 -21.42
C SER A 7 -8.20 15.94 -20.59
N ILE A 8 -6.89 16.12 -20.58
CA ILE A 8 -5.98 15.29 -19.78
C ILE A 8 -6.32 15.37 -18.28
N GLU A 9 -6.76 16.55 -17.81
CA GLU A 9 -7.19 16.74 -16.44
C GLU A 9 -8.50 16.00 -16.13
N GLU A 10 -9.46 16.04 -17.05
CA GLU A 10 -10.73 15.29 -16.90
C GLU A 10 -10.48 13.78 -16.89
N ALA A 11 -9.60 13.29 -17.76
CA ALA A 11 -9.23 11.88 -17.82
C ALA A 11 -8.52 11.44 -16.53
N PHE A 12 -7.59 12.23 -16.02
CA PHE A 12 -6.91 11.98 -14.75
C PHE A 12 -7.89 11.96 -13.57
N THR A 13 -8.75 12.97 -13.47
CA THR A 13 -9.75 13.06 -12.41
C THR A 13 -10.69 11.86 -12.41
N ALA A 14 -11.12 11.42 -13.60
CA ALA A 14 -11.96 10.23 -13.74
C ALA A 14 -11.23 8.96 -13.28
N MET A 15 -9.95 8.80 -13.63
CA MET A 15 -9.11 7.70 -13.17
C MET A 15 -8.99 7.67 -11.64
N VAL A 16 -8.69 8.80 -11.03
CA VAL A 16 -8.56 8.91 -9.57
C VAL A 16 -9.87 8.55 -8.88
N LYS A 17 -11.00 9.03 -9.37
CA LYS A 17 -12.32 8.70 -8.80
C LYS A 17 -12.64 7.21 -8.86
N ARG A 18 -12.33 6.55 -9.98
CA ARG A 18 -12.53 5.09 -10.11
C ARG A 18 -11.72 4.27 -9.13
N ASN A 19 -10.55 4.80 -8.73
CA ASN A 19 -9.56 4.09 -7.91
C ASN A 19 -9.39 4.70 -6.51
N GLU A 20 -10.31 5.54 -6.09
CA GLU A 20 -10.21 6.26 -4.81
C GLU A 20 -10.11 5.31 -3.61
N ALA A 21 -10.89 4.25 -3.60
CA ALA A 21 -10.87 3.25 -2.53
C ALA A 21 -9.50 2.55 -2.42
N LEU A 22 -8.89 2.19 -3.54
CA LEU A 22 -7.56 1.59 -3.59
C LEU A 22 -6.50 2.54 -3.03
N ILE A 23 -6.49 3.78 -3.50
CA ILE A 23 -5.54 4.82 -3.05
C ILE A 23 -5.70 5.05 -1.55
N TYR A 24 -6.93 5.19 -1.06
CA TYR A 24 -7.24 5.42 0.35
C TYR A 24 -6.74 4.28 1.24
N LYS A 25 -6.98 3.02 0.85
CA LYS A 25 -6.51 1.84 1.58
C LYS A 25 -4.99 1.80 1.72
N VAL A 26 -4.26 2.10 0.65
CA VAL A 26 -2.79 2.19 0.71
C VAL A 26 -2.37 3.28 1.69
N CYS A 27 -2.99 4.45 1.63
CA CYS A 27 -2.68 5.54 2.54
C CYS A 27 -2.94 5.19 4.00
N LEU A 28 -4.03 4.48 4.29
CA LEU A 28 -4.32 4.01 5.65
C LEU A 28 -3.27 3.02 6.17
N ALA A 29 -2.81 2.10 5.32
CA ALA A 29 -1.87 1.06 5.72
C ALA A 29 -0.47 1.59 6.06
N PHE A 30 -0.08 2.74 5.55
CA PHE A 30 1.25 3.33 5.72
C PHE A 30 1.26 4.65 6.50
N THR A 31 0.19 4.96 7.19
CA THR A 31 0.09 6.10 8.10
C THR A 31 -0.39 5.63 9.47
N ARG A 32 -0.35 6.51 10.46
CA ARG A 32 -0.94 6.26 11.80
C ARG A 32 -2.45 6.44 11.83
N GLN A 33 -3.06 6.55 10.66
CA GLN A 33 -4.49 6.81 10.48
C GLN A 33 -4.97 8.15 11.06
N GLN A 34 -4.06 9.03 11.39
CA GLN A 34 -4.40 10.41 11.65
C GLN A 34 -4.84 11.07 10.34
N ARG A 35 -5.95 11.78 10.39
CA ARG A 35 -6.57 12.39 9.21
C ARG A 35 -5.57 13.21 8.39
N ASP A 36 -4.73 13.99 9.06
CA ASP A 36 -3.76 14.87 8.41
C ASP A 36 -2.68 14.06 7.67
N GLU A 37 -2.17 12.99 8.27
CA GLU A 37 -1.18 12.11 7.63
C GLU A 37 -1.76 11.40 6.41
N VAL A 38 -2.98 10.90 6.51
CA VAL A 38 -3.67 10.24 5.39
C VAL A 38 -3.86 11.21 4.23
N GLN A 39 -4.27 12.44 4.51
CA GLN A 39 -4.44 13.47 3.48
C GLN A 39 -3.12 13.89 2.85
N ASP A 40 -2.05 14.06 3.64
CA ASP A 40 -0.72 14.38 3.14
C ASP A 40 -0.18 13.28 2.22
N LEU A 41 -0.27 12.03 2.64
CA LEU A 41 0.15 10.90 1.81
C LEU A 41 -0.71 10.79 0.54
N LYS A 42 -2.02 10.96 0.65
CA LYS A 42 -2.92 10.97 -0.50
C LYS A 42 -2.51 12.05 -1.52
N GLN A 43 -2.18 13.25 -1.07
CA GLN A 43 -1.70 14.30 -1.95
C GLN A 43 -0.39 13.93 -2.64
N GLU A 44 0.58 13.36 -1.93
CA GLU A 44 1.84 12.90 -2.53
C GLU A 44 1.60 11.82 -3.59
N VAL A 45 0.72 10.86 -3.31
CA VAL A 45 0.34 9.83 -4.28
C VAL A 45 -0.29 10.44 -5.52
N LEU A 46 -1.24 11.36 -5.36
CA LEU A 46 -1.90 12.05 -6.47
C LEU A 46 -0.90 12.85 -7.31
N CYS A 47 0.03 13.55 -6.68
CA CYS A 47 1.09 14.29 -7.38
C CYS A 47 1.98 13.36 -8.22
N ASN A 48 2.38 12.22 -7.66
CA ASN A 48 3.19 11.24 -8.38
C ASN A 48 2.43 10.56 -9.51
N LEU A 49 1.15 10.27 -9.31
CA LEU A 49 0.28 9.77 -10.37
C LEU A 49 0.14 10.79 -11.49
N TRP A 50 -0.07 12.07 -11.16
CA TRP A 50 -0.17 13.13 -12.15
C TRP A 50 1.11 13.28 -12.99
N ARG A 51 2.27 13.26 -12.33
CA ARG A 51 3.57 13.34 -13.01
C ARG A 51 3.78 12.18 -14.00
N GLY A 52 3.32 11.00 -13.65
CA GLY A 52 3.44 9.80 -14.48
C GLY A 52 2.32 9.60 -15.49
N PHE A 53 1.22 10.32 -15.37
CA PHE A 53 0.00 10.09 -16.14
C PHE A 53 0.21 10.26 -17.65
N GLY A 54 0.99 11.27 -18.05
CA GLY A 54 1.30 11.50 -19.46
C GLY A 54 2.16 10.43 -20.10
N THR A 55 2.90 9.66 -19.30
CA THR A 55 3.75 8.55 -19.76
C THR A 55 3.09 7.17 -19.61
N PHE A 56 1.94 7.11 -18.95
CA PHE A 56 1.15 5.89 -18.82
C PHE A 56 0.50 5.53 -20.15
N LYS A 57 1.04 4.51 -20.81
CA LYS A 57 0.65 4.11 -22.17
C LYS A 57 -0.42 3.00 -22.22
N ASN A 58 -1.12 2.73 -21.12
CA ASN A 58 -2.07 1.62 -21.01
C ASN A 58 -1.45 0.23 -21.32
N GLU A 59 -0.14 0.07 -21.16
CA GLU A 59 0.56 -1.22 -21.33
C GLU A 59 0.26 -2.20 -20.20
N SER A 60 -0.25 -1.71 -19.08
CA SER A 60 -0.75 -2.48 -17.95
C SER A 60 -2.14 -2.01 -17.56
N ARG A 61 -2.82 -2.78 -16.71
CA ARG A 61 -4.06 -2.31 -16.10
C ARG A 61 -3.82 -1.03 -15.30
N GLU A 62 -4.78 -0.15 -15.30
CA GLU A 62 -4.79 1.08 -14.52
C GLU A 62 -4.48 0.82 -13.04
N THR A 63 -5.14 -0.17 -12.44
CA THR A 63 -4.93 -0.58 -11.06
C THR A 63 -3.50 -1.04 -10.78
N THR A 64 -2.88 -1.79 -11.69
CA THR A 64 -1.48 -2.24 -11.58
C THR A 64 -0.53 -1.05 -11.47
N TRP A 65 -0.69 -0.09 -12.34
CA TRP A 65 0.13 1.13 -12.34
C TRP A 65 -0.08 1.96 -11.08
N ILE A 66 -1.34 2.14 -10.66
CA ILE A 66 -1.68 2.89 -9.44
C ILE A 66 -1.06 2.22 -8.20
N TYR A 67 -1.15 0.89 -8.07
CA TYR A 67 -0.51 0.18 -6.96
C TYR A 67 0.99 0.43 -6.92
N LYS A 68 1.68 0.35 -8.05
CA LYS A 68 3.13 0.62 -8.13
C LYS A 68 3.46 2.01 -7.59
N VAL A 69 2.78 3.03 -8.07
CA VAL A 69 3.03 4.42 -7.67
C VAL A 69 2.65 4.63 -6.19
N ALA A 70 1.47 4.18 -5.79
CA ALA A 70 0.97 4.38 -4.44
C ALA A 70 1.82 3.66 -3.38
N LEU A 71 2.20 2.40 -3.59
CA LEU A 71 3.03 1.65 -2.66
C LEU A 71 4.44 2.24 -2.53
N ASN A 72 5.06 2.63 -3.63
CA ASN A 72 6.37 3.28 -3.59
C ASN A 72 6.33 4.62 -2.84
N THR A 73 5.32 5.43 -3.11
CA THR A 73 5.13 6.71 -2.43
C THR A 73 4.87 6.51 -0.94
N ALA A 74 4.01 5.56 -0.60
CA ALA A 74 3.63 5.26 0.78
C ALA A 74 4.82 4.77 1.61
N LEU A 75 5.67 3.92 1.06
CA LEU A 75 6.88 3.45 1.74
C LEU A 75 7.87 4.57 2.01
N GLN A 76 8.09 5.47 1.05
CA GLN A 76 8.94 6.64 1.23
C GLN A 76 8.39 7.59 2.29
N TYR A 77 7.09 7.81 2.29
CA TYR A 77 6.40 8.64 3.28
C TYR A 77 6.53 8.04 4.69
N TYR A 78 6.28 6.75 4.84
CA TYR A 78 6.41 6.03 6.10
C TYR A 78 7.82 6.13 6.68
N ARG A 79 8.84 5.99 5.85
CA ARG A 79 10.25 6.16 6.28
C ARG A 79 10.54 7.56 6.80
N LYS A 80 10.01 8.59 6.13
CA LYS A 80 10.15 9.97 6.61
C LYS A 80 9.51 10.16 7.98
N LEU A 81 8.33 9.57 8.20
CA LEU A 81 7.66 9.61 9.51
C LEU A 81 8.50 8.98 10.62
N GLN A 82 9.15 7.86 10.35
CA GLN A 82 10.00 7.16 11.32
C GLN A 82 11.25 7.96 11.72
N ARG A 83 11.75 8.82 10.86
CA ARG A 83 12.93 9.66 11.12
C ARG A 83 12.62 10.89 11.97
N THR A 84 11.37 11.19 12.21
CA THR A 84 10.95 12.37 12.98
C THR A 84 10.83 11.98 14.45
N PRO A 85 11.58 12.63 15.40
CA PRO A 85 11.74 12.18 16.80
C PRO A 85 10.47 12.22 17.66
N GLN A 86 9.36 12.75 17.18
CA GLN A 86 8.15 13.02 17.97
C GLN A 86 7.15 11.86 18.04
N PHE A 87 7.53 10.63 17.62
CA PHE A 87 6.56 9.59 17.37
C PHE A 87 6.88 8.29 18.11
N ASP A 88 6.40 8.16 19.34
CA ASP A 88 6.58 6.99 20.19
C ASP A 88 5.63 5.83 19.92
N GLU A 89 4.57 6.00 19.14
CA GLU A 89 3.60 4.93 18.90
C GLU A 89 3.08 4.93 17.45
N LEU A 90 3.78 4.18 16.60
CA LEU A 90 3.30 3.82 15.27
C LEU A 90 2.47 2.53 15.36
N THR A 91 1.25 2.63 15.80
CA THR A 91 0.29 1.53 15.69
C THR A 91 -0.59 1.79 14.47
N PRO A 92 -0.42 1.06 13.36
CA PRO A 92 -1.37 1.14 12.27
C PRO A 92 -2.70 0.56 12.76
N ARG A 93 -3.66 1.41 13.00
CA ARG A 93 -5.03 0.98 13.25
C ARG A 93 -5.73 0.77 11.91
N MET A 94 -5.85 -0.45 11.46
CA MET A 94 -6.93 -0.79 10.53
C MET A 94 -8.22 -0.91 11.35
N ALA A 95 -8.79 0.19 11.75
CA ALA A 95 -9.74 0.24 12.83
C ALA A 95 -11.14 0.64 12.40
N GLU A 96 -11.78 -0.01 11.47
CA GLU A 96 -13.23 0.20 11.34
C GLU A 96 -14.07 -1.07 11.23
N THR A 97 -13.47 -2.27 11.32
CA THR A 97 -14.25 -3.51 11.13
C THR A 97 -14.14 -4.52 12.28
N TYR A 98 -13.35 -4.27 13.30
CA TYR A 98 -13.19 -5.21 14.42
C TYR A 98 -13.70 -4.62 15.72
N THR A 99 -14.69 -5.28 16.31
CA THR A 99 -15.36 -4.86 17.55
C THR A 99 -14.70 -5.39 18.83
N ASP A 100 -13.59 -6.13 18.72
CA ASP A 100 -12.89 -6.74 19.85
C ASP A 100 -11.52 -6.10 20.07
N GLU A 101 -11.23 -5.64 21.30
CA GLU A 101 -9.97 -5.00 21.69
C GLU A 101 -8.77 -5.94 21.53
N ASP A 102 -8.96 -7.25 21.77
CA ASP A 102 -7.91 -8.25 21.59
C ASP A 102 -7.51 -8.44 20.14
N ASP A 103 -8.48 -8.44 19.23
CA ASP A 103 -8.24 -8.53 17.80
C ASP A 103 -7.49 -7.28 17.27
N GLN A 104 -7.82 -6.10 17.79
CA GLN A 104 -7.12 -4.85 17.44
C GLN A 104 -5.66 -4.86 17.87
N GLN A 105 -5.36 -5.38 19.08
CA GLN A 105 -3.98 -5.50 19.56
C GLN A 105 -3.17 -6.51 18.73
N GLN A 106 -3.74 -7.65 18.39
CA GLN A 106 -3.08 -8.65 17.55
C GLN A 106 -2.79 -8.11 16.15
N LEU A 107 -3.74 -7.39 15.58
CA LEU A 107 -3.58 -6.75 14.28
C LEU A 107 -2.49 -5.67 14.31
N GLY A 108 -2.45 -4.85 15.35
CA GLY A 108 -1.41 -3.84 15.57
C GLY A 108 -0.01 -4.46 15.62
N ARG A 109 0.15 -5.54 16.39
CA ARG A 109 1.43 -6.28 16.47
C ARG A 109 1.86 -6.86 15.12
N MET A 110 0.91 -7.38 14.36
CA MET A 110 1.20 -7.90 13.02
C MET A 110 1.73 -6.79 12.10
N TYR A 111 1.12 -5.62 12.10
CA TYR A 111 1.61 -4.48 11.32
C TYR A 111 2.97 -3.97 11.75
N GLU A 112 3.25 -3.93 13.06
CA GLU A 112 4.59 -3.60 13.57
C GLU A 112 5.65 -4.55 13.01
N LEU A 113 5.36 -5.85 12.98
CA LEU A 113 6.27 -6.84 12.40
C LEU A 113 6.44 -6.66 10.89
N ILE A 114 5.34 -6.39 10.19
CA ILE A 114 5.37 -6.12 8.74
C ILE A 114 6.26 -4.92 8.43
N HIS A 115 6.20 -3.87 9.22
CA HIS A 115 7.02 -2.68 9.01
C HIS A 115 8.51 -2.89 9.29
N ARG A 116 8.91 -3.99 9.92
CA ARG A 116 10.31 -4.40 10.06
C ARG A 116 10.86 -5.16 8.85
N LEU A 117 9.99 -5.56 7.93
CA LEU A 117 10.37 -6.18 6.67
C LEU A 117 11.03 -5.15 5.74
N ASP A 118 11.78 -5.63 4.74
CA ASP A 118 12.27 -4.74 3.70
C ASP A 118 11.13 -4.23 2.80
N ASP A 119 11.42 -3.26 1.94
CA ASP A 119 10.42 -2.61 1.12
C ASP A 119 9.68 -3.54 0.17
N GLU A 120 10.41 -4.42 -0.49
CA GLU A 120 9.83 -5.37 -1.43
C GLU A 120 8.95 -6.39 -0.70
N GLU A 121 9.38 -6.84 0.47
CA GLU A 121 8.61 -7.72 1.34
C GLU A 121 7.32 -7.04 1.85
N GLN A 122 7.41 -5.77 2.24
CA GLN A 122 6.25 -4.99 2.69
C GLN A 122 5.21 -4.82 1.58
N LYS A 123 5.64 -4.46 0.36
CA LYS A 123 4.74 -4.38 -0.79
C LYS A 123 4.04 -5.71 -1.05
N LEU A 124 4.79 -6.77 -1.04
CA LEU A 124 4.29 -8.10 -1.37
C LEU A 124 3.26 -8.59 -0.36
N ILE A 125 3.56 -8.45 0.94
CA ILE A 125 2.63 -8.86 1.99
C ILE A 125 1.39 -7.96 2.03
N TYR A 126 1.54 -6.66 1.74
CA TYR A 126 0.41 -5.75 1.63
C TYR A 126 -0.57 -6.21 0.52
N LEU A 127 -0.05 -6.51 -0.66
CA LEU A 127 -0.87 -6.98 -1.78
C LEU A 127 -1.58 -8.31 -1.47
N TYR A 128 -0.92 -9.18 -0.72
CA TYR A 128 -1.52 -10.42 -0.23
C TYR A 128 -2.68 -10.15 0.74
N ILE A 129 -2.50 -9.25 1.70
CA ILE A 129 -3.52 -8.88 2.68
C ILE A 129 -4.71 -8.19 2.00
N ASP A 130 -4.46 -7.37 0.98
CA ASP A 130 -5.49 -6.70 0.18
C ASP A 130 -6.16 -7.63 -0.86
N ASP A 131 -5.89 -8.93 -0.76
CA ASP A 131 -6.49 -9.97 -1.59
C ASP A 131 -6.26 -9.79 -3.10
N VAL A 132 -5.12 -9.20 -3.46
CA VAL A 132 -4.69 -9.10 -4.85
C VAL A 132 -4.19 -10.46 -5.32
N SER A 133 -4.67 -10.92 -6.49
CA SER A 133 -4.28 -12.24 -7.00
C SER A 133 -2.76 -12.33 -7.21
N GLY A 134 -2.21 -13.55 -7.10
CA GLY A 134 -0.79 -13.80 -7.36
C GLY A 134 -0.35 -13.35 -8.75
N LYS A 135 -1.23 -13.46 -9.73
CA LYS A 135 -1.00 -13.04 -11.12
C LYS A 135 -0.89 -11.50 -11.24
N GLU A 136 -1.79 -10.77 -10.61
CA GLU A 136 -1.74 -9.30 -10.57
C GLU A 136 -0.57 -8.81 -9.72
N THR A 137 -0.34 -9.44 -8.57
CA THR A 137 0.82 -9.14 -7.71
C THR A 137 2.13 -9.27 -8.48
N ALA A 138 2.28 -10.34 -9.28
CA ALA A 138 3.46 -10.53 -10.13
C ALA A 138 3.66 -9.38 -11.12
N LYS A 139 2.60 -8.87 -11.71
CA LYS A 139 2.65 -7.72 -12.61
C LYS A 139 3.04 -6.43 -11.87
N ILE A 140 2.46 -6.20 -10.70
CA ILE A 140 2.78 -5.03 -9.87
C ILE A 140 4.24 -5.07 -9.44
N MET A 141 4.75 -6.23 -9.04
CA MET A 141 6.10 -6.41 -8.53
C MET A 141 7.15 -6.62 -9.63
N GLY A 142 6.73 -6.79 -10.90
CA GLY A 142 7.64 -7.04 -12.01
C GLY A 142 8.33 -8.40 -11.94
N THR A 143 7.60 -9.44 -11.53
CA THR A 143 8.11 -10.79 -11.36
C THR A 143 7.12 -11.84 -11.89
N THR A 144 7.31 -13.10 -11.57
CA THR A 144 6.43 -14.19 -11.97
C THR A 144 5.54 -14.67 -10.82
N PRO A 145 4.35 -15.27 -11.09
CA PRO A 145 3.50 -15.83 -10.04
C PRO A 145 4.20 -16.89 -9.18
N GLY A 146 5.10 -17.67 -9.76
CA GLY A 146 5.92 -18.64 -9.02
C GLY A 146 6.83 -17.99 -8.00
N ASN A 147 7.51 -16.90 -8.38
CA ASN A 147 8.35 -16.12 -7.47
C ASN A 147 7.52 -15.44 -6.38
N VAL A 148 6.33 -14.94 -6.69
CA VAL A 148 5.41 -14.36 -5.71
C VAL A 148 5.08 -15.40 -4.63
N ARG A 149 4.69 -16.60 -5.00
CA ARG A 149 4.38 -17.68 -4.06
C ARG A 149 5.56 -18.04 -3.16
N LEU A 150 6.74 -18.17 -3.76
CA LEU A 150 7.97 -18.51 -3.01
C LEU A 150 8.34 -17.41 -2.02
N LYS A 151 8.33 -16.17 -2.46
CA LYS A 151 8.62 -15.01 -1.60
C LYS A 151 7.60 -14.86 -0.48
N LEU A 152 6.31 -15.02 -0.76
CA LEU A 152 5.25 -14.99 0.25
C LEU A 152 5.44 -16.08 1.30
N PHE A 153 5.79 -17.28 0.89
CA PHE A 153 6.09 -18.36 1.82
C PHE A 153 7.23 -17.97 2.78
N ARG A 154 8.33 -17.44 2.24
CA ARG A 154 9.48 -16.97 3.03
C ARG A 154 9.13 -15.83 3.97
N ILE A 155 8.32 -14.88 3.51
CA ILE A 155 7.86 -13.75 4.33
C ILE A 155 7.01 -14.25 5.49
N LYS A 156 6.07 -15.15 5.25
CA LYS A 156 5.23 -15.73 6.29
C LYS A 156 6.04 -16.48 7.34
N GLU A 157 7.05 -17.27 6.93
CA GLU A 157 7.95 -17.96 7.85
C GLU A 157 8.80 -16.95 8.66
N LYS A 158 9.28 -15.89 8.02
CA LYS A 158 10.02 -14.82 8.68
C LYS A 158 9.16 -14.12 9.74
N LEU A 159 7.93 -13.77 9.41
CA LEU A 159 6.99 -13.15 10.34
C LEU A 159 6.66 -14.07 11.52
N LYS A 160 6.47 -15.36 11.29
CA LYS A 160 6.25 -16.33 12.37
C LYS A 160 7.43 -16.38 13.35
N LYS A 161 8.65 -16.42 12.84
CA LYS A 161 9.87 -16.42 13.68
C LYS A 161 10.00 -15.11 14.47
N MET A 162 9.73 -13.97 13.85
CA MET A 162 9.75 -12.68 14.53
C MET A 162 8.71 -12.63 15.65
N ALA A 163 7.51 -13.13 15.41
CA ALA A 163 6.44 -13.18 16.40
C ALA A 163 6.76 -14.14 17.57
N GLN A 164 7.47 -15.23 17.32
CA GLN A 164 7.92 -16.16 18.37
C GLN A 164 9.00 -15.53 19.25
N ASN A 165 9.97 -14.84 18.66
CA ASN A 165 11.06 -14.18 19.37
C ASN A 165 10.59 -13.06 20.31
N GLU A 166 9.43 -12.48 20.07
CA GLU A 166 8.84 -11.46 20.95
C GLU A 166 8.12 -12.06 22.17
N LYS A 167 7.83 -13.36 22.16
CA LYS A 167 7.18 -14.05 23.27
C LYS A 167 8.18 -14.64 24.28
N ASP A 168 9.44 -14.78 23.90
CA ASP A 168 10.55 -15.26 24.72
C ASP A 168 11.29 -14.11 25.39
#